data_bf87a3afd6f16fe47b39103fc8d5579a
#
_entry.id   bf87a3afd6f16fe47b39103fc8d5579a
#
_cell.length_a   1.000
_cell.length_b   1.000
_cell.length_c   1.000
_cell.angle_alpha   90.00
_cell.angle_beta   90.00
_cell.angle_gamma   90.00
#
_symmetry.space_group_name_H-M   'P 1'
#
loop_
_entity.id
_entity.type
_entity.pdbx_description
1 polymer ?
#
loop_
_entity_poly.entity_id
_entity_poly.type
_entity_poly.pdbx_seq_one_letter_code
_entity_poly.pdbx_strand_id
1 'polypeptide(L)'
;LMAAFENKEDVYIAMASTIFGEQEISVAQRFVGKTTILGAGYSMGAKKFKAQLAAMANIDINEKEAKRIIDTYRRKYPMIPTLWKSADKILSAICNDRYTEFGRNNILKVEGRKGICLPNGFYISYPNLRYKPTTGNYVYDKKLGRQIVESNVYGGKVIENICQALAKIIIGYQLLMISKKYKVAMTVH
;
A
#
# COMPACT_ATOMS: atom_id res chain seq x y z
N LEU A 1 -2.42 1.93 -15.55
CA LEU A 1 -3.37 2.05 -14.43
C LEU A 1 -3.98 3.46 -14.37
N MET A 2 -3.18 4.54 -14.42
CA MET A 2 -3.70 5.92 -14.44
C MET A 2 -4.67 6.16 -15.60
N ALA A 3 -4.29 5.84 -16.84
CA ALA A 3 -5.16 5.96 -18.00
C ALA A 3 -6.50 5.22 -17.83
N ALA A 4 -6.51 4.05 -17.21
CA ALA A 4 -7.74 3.31 -16.92
C ALA A 4 -8.68 4.07 -15.97
N PHE A 5 -8.12 4.77 -14.96
CA PHE A 5 -8.92 5.64 -14.09
C PHE A 5 -9.43 6.89 -14.83
N GLU A 6 -8.60 7.51 -15.65
CA GLU A 6 -8.98 8.67 -16.47
C GLU A 6 -10.11 8.32 -17.45
N ASN A 7 -10.05 7.14 -18.05
CA ASN A 7 -11.07 6.61 -18.97
C ASN A 7 -12.30 6.03 -18.22
N LYS A 8 -12.33 6.04 -16.90
CA LYS A 8 -13.39 5.43 -16.06
C LYS A 8 -13.59 3.94 -16.30
N GLU A 9 -12.53 3.23 -16.70
CA GLU A 9 -12.54 1.79 -16.88
C GLU A 9 -12.59 1.07 -15.53
N ASP A 10 -13.28 -0.09 -15.48
CA ASP A 10 -13.23 -0.96 -14.30
C ASP A 10 -11.88 -1.68 -14.25
N VAL A 11 -10.95 -1.13 -13.46
CA VAL A 11 -9.59 -1.66 -13.30
C VAL A 11 -9.56 -3.09 -12.74
N TYR A 12 -10.61 -3.52 -12.07
CA TYR A 12 -10.73 -4.88 -11.53
C TYR A 12 -11.06 -5.87 -12.64
N ILE A 13 -11.99 -5.51 -13.53
CA ILE A 13 -12.29 -6.28 -14.74
C ILE A 13 -11.06 -6.34 -15.64
N ALA A 14 -10.41 -5.21 -15.91
CA ALA A 14 -9.20 -5.15 -16.73
C ALA A 14 -8.03 -6.00 -16.16
N MET A 15 -7.94 -6.11 -14.83
CA MET A 15 -6.95 -7.00 -14.19
C MET A 15 -7.37 -8.47 -14.30
N ALA A 16 -8.65 -8.79 -14.06
CA ALA A 16 -9.17 -10.15 -14.20
C ALA A 16 -9.01 -10.66 -15.64
N SER A 17 -9.36 -9.86 -16.64
CA SER A 17 -9.15 -10.18 -18.06
C SER A 17 -7.68 -10.52 -18.37
N THR A 18 -6.75 -9.76 -17.77
CA THR A 18 -5.31 -10.06 -17.92
C THR A 18 -4.89 -11.36 -17.23
N ILE A 19 -5.50 -11.70 -16.08
CA ILE A 19 -5.19 -12.93 -15.33
C ILE A 19 -5.72 -14.17 -16.03
N PHE A 20 -6.96 -14.13 -16.51
CA PHE A 20 -7.69 -15.27 -17.07
C PHE A 20 -7.58 -15.37 -18.58
N GLY A 21 -7.23 -14.28 -19.30
CA GLY A 21 -7.19 -14.25 -20.76
C GLY A 21 -8.56 -14.18 -21.42
N GLU A 22 -9.60 -13.78 -20.69
CA GLU A 22 -11.00 -13.75 -21.10
C GLU A 22 -11.50 -12.30 -21.22
N GLN A 23 -12.47 -12.07 -22.11
CA GLN A 23 -13.13 -10.76 -22.25
C GLN A 23 -14.37 -10.64 -21.36
N GLU A 24 -15.13 -11.73 -21.24
CA GLU A 24 -16.27 -11.80 -20.35
C GLU A 24 -15.83 -12.29 -18.97
N ILE A 25 -15.92 -11.41 -17.99
CA ILE A 25 -15.41 -11.64 -16.63
C ILE A 25 -16.58 -11.90 -15.68
N SER A 26 -16.60 -13.08 -15.06
CA SER A 26 -17.56 -13.42 -14.01
C SER A 26 -17.34 -12.60 -12.74
N VAL A 27 -18.35 -12.57 -11.88
CA VAL A 27 -18.29 -11.88 -10.57
C VAL A 27 -17.12 -12.42 -9.71
N ALA A 28 -16.91 -13.74 -9.71
CA ALA A 28 -15.81 -14.36 -8.98
C ALA A 28 -14.44 -13.96 -9.54
N GLN A 29 -14.28 -13.96 -10.85
CA GLN A 29 -13.04 -13.51 -11.51
C GLN A 29 -12.78 -12.02 -11.26
N ARG A 30 -13.83 -11.17 -11.31
CA ARG A 30 -13.71 -9.75 -10.97
C ARG A 30 -13.25 -9.56 -9.53
N PHE A 31 -13.73 -10.41 -8.59
CA PHE A 31 -13.26 -10.39 -7.20
C PHE A 31 -11.78 -10.74 -7.09
N VAL A 32 -11.29 -11.72 -7.84
CA VAL A 32 -9.85 -12.02 -7.94
C VAL A 32 -9.08 -10.81 -8.46
N GLY A 33 -9.55 -10.17 -9.53
CA GLY A 33 -8.97 -8.94 -10.07
C GLY A 33 -8.90 -7.82 -9.04
N LYS A 34 -10.00 -7.58 -8.30
CA LYS A 34 -10.08 -6.60 -7.20
C LYS A 34 -9.06 -6.90 -6.11
N THR A 35 -9.03 -8.12 -5.62
CA THR A 35 -8.09 -8.54 -4.56
C THR A 35 -6.65 -8.43 -5.02
N THR A 36 -6.38 -8.68 -6.31
CA THR A 36 -5.06 -8.51 -6.92
C THR A 36 -4.65 -7.04 -6.93
N ILE A 37 -5.48 -6.14 -7.46
CA ILE A 37 -5.18 -4.70 -7.51
C ILE A 37 -4.92 -4.14 -6.10
N LEU A 38 -5.82 -4.43 -5.16
CA LEU A 38 -5.75 -3.87 -3.81
C LEU A 38 -4.65 -4.50 -2.94
N GLY A 39 -4.40 -5.80 -3.13
CA GLY A 39 -3.40 -6.52 -2.33
C GLY A 39 -2.00 -6.45 -2.92
N ALA A 40 -1.85 -6.84 -4.19
CA ALA A 40 -0.54 -6.84 -4.84
C ALA A 40 0.03 -5.43 -5.01
N GLY A 41 -0.83 -4.41 -5.07
CA GLY A 41 -0.42 -3.00 -5.11
C GLY A 41 0.43 -2.57 -3.92
N TYR A 42 0.27 -3.24 -2.79
CA TYR A 42 1.04 -3.02 -1.56
C TYR A 42 1.94 -4.20 -1.18
N SER A 43 2.46 -4.90 -2.21
CA SER A 43 3.46 -5.96 -2.05
C SER A 43 2.96 -7.22 -1.34
N MET A 44 1.66 -7.53 -1.42
CA MET A 44 1.15 -8.81 -0.91
C MET A 44 1.82 -9.99 -1.62
N GLY A 45 2.27 -10.97 -0.85
CA GLY A 45 2.82 -12.23 -1.37
C GLY A 45 1.74 -13.29 -1.66
N ALA A 46 2.09 -14.31 -2.44
CA ALA A 46 1.19 -15.38 -2.89
C ALA A 46 0.46 -16.09 -1.74
N LYS A 47 1.17 -16.44 -0.66
CA LYS A 47 0.60 -17.14 0.51
C LYS A 47 -0.52 -16.33 1.16
N LYS A 48 -0.29 -15.02 1.39
CA LYS A 48 -1.30 -14.14 1.97
C LYS A 48 -2.46 -13.90 1.00
N PHE A 49 -2.18 -13.78 -0.30
CA PHE A 49 -3.18 -13.62 -1.34
C PHE A 49 -4.14 -14.82 -1.39
N LYS A 50 -3.59 -16.07 -1.42
CA LYS A 50 -4.40 -17.31 -1.32
C LYS A 50 -5.31 -17.28 -0.10
N ALA A 51 -4.75 -17.03 1.08
CA ALA A 51 -5.51 -17.01 2.33
C ALA A 51 -6.64 -15.95 2.30
N GLN A 52 -6.40 -14.79 1.70
CA GLN A 52 -7.40 -13.73 1.58
C GLN A 52 -8.54 -14.10 0.62
N LEU A 53 -8.25 -14.74 -0.52
CA LEU A 53 -9.28 -15.23 -1.45
C LEU A 53 -10.17 -16.29 -0.80
N ALA A 54 -9.57 -17.23 -0.08
CA ALA A 54 -10.32 -18.25 0.65
C ALA A 54 -11.23 -17.63 1.73
N ALA A 55 -10.70 -16.73 2.54
CA ALA A 55 -11.44 -16.12 3.65
C ALA A 55 -12.57 -15.17 3.20
N MET A 56 -12.37 -14.41 2.11
CA MET A 56 -13.30 -13.34 1.72
C MET A 56 -14.31 -13.76 0.65
N ALA A 57 -14.00 -14.75 -0.16
CA ALA A 57 -14.83 -15.16 -1.30
C ALA A 57 -15.02 -16.67 -1.43
N ASN A 58 -14.50 -17.46 -0.49
CA ASN A 58 -14.50 -18.91 -0.56
C ASN A 58 -13.88 -19.45 -1.88
N ILE A 59 -12.88 -18.71 -2.42
CA ILE A 59 -12.14 -19.09 -3.63
C ILE A 59 -10.85 -19.76 -3.17
N ASP A 60 -10.76 -21.09 -3.40
CA ASP A 60 -9.54 -21.83 -3.12
C ASP A 60 -8.72 -21.99 -4.40
N ILE A 61 -7.45 -21.57 -4.32
CA ILE A 61 -6.45 -21.74 -5.37
C ILE A 61 -5.18 -22.31 -4.75
N ASN A 62 -4.40 -23.02 -5.53
CA ASN A 62 -3.10 -23.49 -5.04
C ASN A 62 -2.05 -22.37 -5.01
N GLU A 63 -0.94 -22.60 -4.33
CA GLU A 63 0.10 -21.58 -4.14
C GLU A 63 0.79 -21.19 -5.47
N LYS A 64 0.91 -22.14 -6.41
CA LYS A 64 1.47 -21.89 -7.74
C LYS A 64 0.61 -20.91 -8.53
N GLU A 65 -0.69 -21.09 -8.47
CA GLU A 65 -1.66 -20.20 -9.12
C GLU A 65 -1.69 -18.81 -8.45
N ALA A 66 -1.69 -18.75 -7.12
CA ALA A 66 -1.58 -17.49 -6.38
C ALA A 66 -0.31 -16.72 -6.77
N LYS A 67 0.83 -17.44 -6.92
CA LYS A 67 2.08 -16.85 -7.38
C LYS A 67 1.98 -16.33 -8.82
N ARG A 68 1.38 -17.11 -9.73
CA ARG A 68 1.15 -16.71 -11.13
C ARG A 68 0.37 -15.40 -11.21
N ILE A 69 -0.70 -15.28 -10.44
CA ILE A 69 -1.55 -14.07 -10.40
C ILE A 69 -0.76 -12.86 -9.91
N ILE A 70 -0.05 -12.99 -8.80
CA ILE A 70 0.78 -11.90 -8.26
C ILE A 70 1.89 -11.48 -9.23
N ASP A 71 2.54 -12.44 -9.89
CA ASP A 71 3.58 -12.16 -10.87
C ASP A 71 3.00 -11.50 -12.15
N THR A 72 1.77 -11.86 -12.54
CA THR A 72 1.05 -11.20 -13.64
C THR A 72 0.79 -9.73 -13.33
N TYR A 73 0.36 -9.40 -12.13
CA TYR A 73 0.23 -8.00 -11.67
C TYR A 73 1.56 -7.25 -11.76
N ARG A 74 2.63 -7.82 -11.22
CA ARG A 74 3.96 -7.19 -11.20
C ARG A 74 4.53 -6.95 -12.59
N ARG A 75 4.26 -7.86 -13.53
CA ARG A 75 4.65 -7.69 -14.96
C ARG A 75 3.82 -6.61 -15.64
N LYS A 76 2.52 -6.55 -15.38
CA LYS A 76 1.64 -5.53 -15.95
C LYS A 76 1.97 -4.12 -15.46
N TYR A 77 2.40 -3.98 -14.19
CA TYR A 77 2.70 -2.70 -13.57
C TYR A 77 4.12 -2.64 -12.98
N PRO A 78 5.18 -2.72 -13.81
CA PRO A 78 6.57 -2.88 -13.31
C PRO A 78 7.08 -1.67 -12.52
N MET A 79 6.51 -0.49 -12.73
CA MET A 79 6.87 0.72 -11.97
C MET A 79 6.47 0.63 -10.49
N ILE A 80 5.46 -0.19 -10.14
CA ILE A 80 5.01 -0.33 -8.75
C ILE A 80 6.04 -1.08 -7.91
N PRO A 81 6.54 -2.27 -8.29
CA PRO A 81 7.67 -2.90 -7.60
C PRO A 81 8.93 -2.04 -7.55
N THR A 82 9.20 -1.25 -8.58
CA THR A 82 10.33 -0.30 -8.60
C THR A 82 10.15 0.78 -7.53
N LEU A 83 8.92 1.29 -7.36
CA LEU A 83 8.60 2.25 -6.30
C LEU A 83 8.80 1.64 -4.90
N TRP A 84 8.42 0.38 -4.67
CA TRP A 84 8.67 -0.28 -3.38
C TRP A 84 10.16 -0.36 -3.08
N LYS A 85 10.99 -0.75 -4.06
CA LYS A 85 12.46 -0.79 -3.89
C LYS A 85 13.04 0.60 -3.59
N SER A 86 12.49 1.65 -4.22
CA SER A 86 12.93 3.01 -3.91
C SER A 86 12.54 3.44 -2.50
N ALA A 87 11.39 2.97 -2.00
CA ALA A 87 10.94 3.25 -0.63
C ALA A 87 11.77 2.51 0.45
N ASP A 88 12.47 1.44 0.12
CA ASP A 88 13.43 0.81 1.05
C ASP A 88 14.58 1.77 1.42
N LYS A 89 14.91 2.74 0.54
CA LYS A 89 15.89 3.80 0.84
C LYS A 89 15.40 4.72 1.97
N ILE A 90 14.08 4.93 2.08
CA ILE A 90 13.47 5.69 3.18
C ILE A 90 13.76 4.99 4.52
N LEU A 91 13.52 3.68 4.59
CA LEU A 91 13.79 2.90 5.80
C LEU A 91 15.26 2.95 6.19
N SER A 92 16.15 2.82 5.20
CA SER A 92 17.58 2.97 5.42
C SER A 92 17.97 4.37 5.93
N ALA A 93 17.37 5.43 5.38
CA ALA A 93 17.61 6.80 5.82
C ALA A 93 17.16 7.03 7.27
N ILE A 94 15.95 6.58 7.63
CA ILE A 94 15.43 6.68 9.00
C ILE A 94 16.33 5.91 9.99
N CYS A 95 16.70 4.69 9.63
CA CYS A 95 17.52 3.81 10.48
C CYS A 95 18.91 4.40 10.76
N ASN A 96 19.51 5.09 9.77
CA ASN A 96 20.85 5.69 9.85
C ASN A 96 20.82 7.19 10.18
N ASP A 97 19.69 7.71 10.62
CA ASP A 97 19.51 9.13 10.99
C ASP A 97 19.95 10.11 9.89
N ARG A 98 19.54 9.81 8.64
CA ARG A 98 19.91 10.60 7.46
C ARG A 98 18.70 11.35 6.92
N TYR A 99 18.97 12.51 6.30
CA TYR A 99 17.98 13.23 5.51
C TYR A 99 17.91 12.67 4.09
N THR A 100 16.72 12.58 3.53
CA THR A 100 16.49 12.33 2.10
C THR A 100 15.11 12.87 1.70
N GLU A 101 14.88 12.97 0.41
CA GLU A 101 13.60 13.40 -0.15
C GLU A 101 12.99 12.27 -0.96
N PHE A 102 11.64 12.28 -1.08
CA PHE A 102 10.91 11.23 -1.77
C PHE A 102 9.63 11.76 -2.43
N GLY A 103 9.21 11.06 -3.48
CA GLY A 103 7.99 11.37 -4.21
C GLY A 103 8.21 12.41 -5.33
N ARG A 104 7.13 12.69 -6.07
CA ARG A 104 7.16 13.67 -7.16
C ARG A 104 7.42 15.06 -6.57
N ASN A 105 8.34 15.80 -7.16
CA ASN A 105 8.76 17.14 -6.72
C ASN A 105 9.25 17.15 -5.25
N ASN A 106 9.78 16.05 -4.74
CA ASN A 106 10.30 15.94 -3.38
C ASN A 106 9.30 16.36 -2.29
N ILE A 107 8.02 16.04 -2.51
CA ILE A 107 6.92 16.46 -1.62
C ILE A 107 7.03 15.87 -0.21
N LEU A 108 7.75 14.77 -0.05
CA LEU A 108 7.97 14.12 1.23
C LEU A 108 9.44 14.29 1.63
N LYS A 109 9.66 14.68 2.88
CA LYS A 109 10.99 14.79 3.48
C LYS A 109 11.18 13.69 4.51
N VAL A 110 12.29 13.00 4.46
CA VAL A 110 12.68 12.01 5.47
C VAL A 110 13.70 12.66 6.39
N GLU A 111 13.35 12.83 7.65
CA GLU A 111 14.14 13.55 8.63
C GLU A 111 14.69 12.58 9.70
N GLY A 112 15.60 11.72 9.29
CA GLY A 112 16.27 10.78 10.19
C GLY A 112 15.26 9.99 11.05
N ARG A 113 15.51 9.87 12.33
CA ARG A 113 14.68 9.11 13.28
C ARG A 113 13.29 9.68 13.51
N LYS A 114 13.00 10.92 13.10
CA LYS A 114 11.64 11.47 13.18
C LYS A 114 10.68 10.74 12.23
N GLY A 115 11.19 10.30 11.07
CA GLY A 115 10.40 9.60 10.07
C GLY A 115 10.12 10.42 8.82
N ILE A 116 8.96 10.18 8.19
CA ILE A 116 8.56 10.81 6.93
C ILE A 116 7.67 12.01 7.24
N CYS A 117 8.17 13.22 6.97
CA CYS A 117 7.42 14.46 7.08
C CYS A 117 6.44 14.59 5.90
N LEU A 118 5.18 14.78 6.21
CA LEU A 118 4.08 14.96 5.28
C LEU A 118 3.88 16.45 4.96
N PRO A 119 3.16 16.80 3.85
CA PRO A 119 2.94 18.20 3.46
C PRO A 119 2.28 19.09 4.51
N ASN A 120 1.54 18.52 5.45
CA ASN A 120 0.90 19.22 6.56
C ASN A 120 1.77 19.34 7.83
N GLY A 121 3.04 18.91 7.76
CA GLY A 121 3.98 18.93 8.88
C GLY A 121 3.89 17.75 9.85
N PHE A 122 2.94 16.82 9.65
CA PHE A 122 2.88 15.60 10.45
C PHE A 122 3.87 14.55 9.96
N TYR A 123 4.17 13.58 10.82
CA TYR A 123 5.14 12.53 10.54
C TYR A 123 4.50 11.14 10.50
N ILE A 124 4.92 10.33 9.53
CA ILE A 124 4.79 8.89 9.63
C ILE A 124 6.05 8.39 10.34
N SER A 125 5.87 7.92 11.57
CA SER A 125 6.99 7.49 12.42
C SER A 125 7.04 5.97 12.53
N TYR A 126 8.29 5.45 12.60
CA TYR A 126 8.59 4.05 12.87
C TYR A 126 9.47 3.97 14.12
N PRO A 127 8.88 3.95 15.34
CA PRO A 127 9.65 3.96 16.57
C PRO A 127 10.63 2.80 16.66
N ASN A 128 11.87 3.06 17.08
CA ASN A 128 12.94 2.09 17.20
C ASN A 128 13.18 1.27 15.91
N LEU A 129 13.08 1.92 14.75
CA LEU A 129 13.34 1.28 13.46
C LEU A 129 14.78 0.74 13.42
N ARG A 130 14.91 -0.53 13.10
CA ARG A 130 16.19 -1.24 12.99
C ARG A 130 16.17 -2.28 11.89
N TYR A 131 17.33 -2.50 11.31
CA TYR A 131 17.52 -3.60 10.36
C TYR A 131 17.93 -4.86 11.11
N LYS A 132 17.27 -5.99 10.81
CA LYS A 132 17.62 -7.33 11.36
C LYS A 132 18.37 -8.14 10.30
N PRO A 133 19.72 -8.28 10.42
CA PRO A 133 20.50 -9.06 9.45
C PRO A 133 20.08 -10.52 9.34
N THR A 134 19.61 -11.11 10.46
CA THR A 134 19.17 -12.51 10.51
C THR A 134 17.96 -12.81 9.63
N THR A 135 17.09 -11.83 9.40
CA THR A 135 15.88 -11.98 8.57
C THR A 135 15.91 -11.15 7.30
N GLY A 136 16.90 -10.24 7.16
CA GLY A 136 16.98 -9.30 6.04
C GLY A 136 15.85 -8.24 6.03
N ASN A 137 15.17 -8.03 7.15
CA ASN A 137 14.01 -7.15 7.26
C ASN A 137 14.26 -5.93 8.15
N TYR A 138 13.56 -4.84 7.87
CA TYR A 138 13.37 -3.75 8.81
C TYR A 138 12.23 -4.06 9.77
N VAL A 139 12.42 -3.74 11.04
CA VAL A 139 11.42 -3.90 12.08
C VAL A 139 11.33 -2.63 12.93
N TYR A 140 10.15 -2.37 13.45
CA TYR A 140 9.89 -1.22 14.34
C TYR A 140 8.96 -1.63 15.47
N ASP A 141 8.90 -0.83 16.52
CA ASP A 141 8.05 -1.05 17.66
C ASP A 141 6.68 -0.42 17.43
N LYS A 142 5.67 -1.27 17.30
CA LYS A 142 4.28 -0.87 17.10
C LYS A 142 3.50 -0.97 18.41
N LYS A 143 2.83 0.13 18.79
CA LYS A 143 1.92 0.13 19.92
C LYS A 143 0.60 -0.55 19.54
N LEU A 144 0.22 -1.60 20.25
CA LEU A 144 -1.05 -2.30 20.12
C LEU A 144 -1.78 -2.30 21.48
N GLY A 145 -2.71 -1.37 21.64
CA GLY A 145 -3.30 -1.09 22.95
C GLY A 145 -2.25 -0.65 23.96
N ARG A 146 -2.07 -1.43 25.04
CA ARG A 146 -1.05 -1.20 26.08
C ARG A 146 0.29 -1.92 25.82
N GLN A 147 0.35 -2.77 24.80
CA GLN A 147 1.54 -3.56 24.50
C GLN A 147 2.35 -2.91 23.38
N ILE A 148 3.66 -3.11 23.43
CA ILE A 148 4.56 -2.80 22.33
C ILE A 148 4.93 -4.13 21.67
N VAL A 149 4.67 -4.25 20.37
CA VAL A 149 4.98 -5.44 19.58
C VAL A 149 5.91 -5.08 18.44
N GLU A 150 6.86 -5.95 18.16
CA GLU A 150 7.73 -5.79 17.01
C GLU A 150 6.95 -6.09 15.71
N SER A 151 7.07 -5.22 14.74
CA SER A 151 6.36 -5.33 13.46
C SER A 151 7.31 -5.12 12.29
N ASN A 152 7.19 -5.96 11.27
CA ASN A 152 7.96 -5.82 10.03
C ASN A 152 7.45 -4.63 9.22
N VAL A 153 8.40 -3.92 8.59
CA VAL A 153 8.13 -2.87 7.61
C VAL A 153 9.06 -3.02 6.41
N TYR A 154 8.54 -2.74 5.22
CA TYR A 154 9.23 -2.88 3.94
C TYR A 154 8.68 -1.84 2.97
N GLY A 155 9.33 -1.60 1.85
CA GLY A 155 9.01 -0.52 0.93
C GLY A 155 7.55 -0.48 0.49
N GLY A 156 6.94 -1.63 0.17
CA GLY A 156 5.50 -1.69 -0.16
C GLY A 156 4.59 -1.22 0.98
N LYS A 157 4.96 -1.53 2.24
CA LYS A 157 4.21 -1.06 3.42
C LYS A 157 4.42 0.43 3.68
N VAL A 158 5.63 0.92 3.41
CA VAL A 158 5.91 2.38 3.47
C VAL A 158 5.03 3.13 2.48
N ILE A 159 4.95 2.66 1.22
CA ILE A 159 4.10 3.27 0.19
C ILE A 159 2.62 3.24 0.60
N GLU A 160 2.14 2.11 1.13
CA GLU A 160 0.77 2.02 1.66
C GLU A 160 0.50 3.10 2.72
N ASN A 161 1.39 3.23 3.70
CA ASN A 161 1.25 4.20 4.78
C ASN A 161 1.27 5.65 4.25
N ILE A 162 2.15 5.95 3.28
CA ILE A 162 2.22 7.26 2.62
C ILE A 162 0.90 7.56 1.90
N CYS A 163 0.40 6.64 1.06
CA CYS A 163 -0.84 6.85 0.31
C CYS A 163 -2.03 7.07 1.24
N GLN A 164 -2.14 6.27 2.31
CA GLN A 164 -3.21 6.42 3.30
C GLN A 164 -3.12 7.75 4.06
N ALA A 165 -1.90 8.17 4.43
CA ALA A 165 -1.70 9.44 5.13
C ALA A 165 -2.02 10.64 4.23
N LEU A 166 -1.58 10.63 2.97
CA LEU A 166 -1.90 11.70 2.01
C LEU A 166 -3.40 11.79 1.72
N ALA A 167 -4.07 10.66 1.53
CA ALA A 167 -5.52 10.61 1.36
C ALA A 167 -6.24 11.18 2.57
N LYS A 168 -5.80 10.85 3.79
CA LYS A 168 -6.37 11.38 5.04
C LYS A 168 -6.19 12.90 5.16
N ILE A 169 -5.07 13.46 4.70
CA ILE A 169 -4.85 14.91 4.67
C ILE A 169 -5.88 15.60 3.76
N ILE A 170 -6.10 15.05 2.56
CA ILE A 170 -7.07 15.60 1.60
C ILE A 170 -8.49 15.57 2.19
N ILE A 171 -8.91 14.41 2.71
CA ILE A 171 -10.24 14.25 3.31
C ILE A 171 -10.40 15.17 4.53
N GLY A 172 -9.38 15.26 5.39
CA GLY A 172 -9.39 16.15 6.54
C GLY A 172 -9.54 17.62 6.16
N TYR A 173 -8.83 18.07 5.13
CA TYR A 173 -8.97 19.42 4.60
C TYR A 173 -10.37 19.69 4.04
N GLN A 174 -10.93 18.75 3.26
CA GLN A 174 -12.29 18.85 2.73
C GLN A 174 -13.33 18.93 3.85
N LEU A 175 -13.19 18.10 4.89
CA LEU A 175 -14.06 18.14 6.07
C LEU A 175 -14.01 19.50 6.79
N LEU A 176 -12.82 20.06 6.97
CA LEU A 176 -12.65 21.39 7.55
C LEU A 176 -13.33 22.48 6.71
N MET A 177 -13.24 22.40 5.39
CA MET A 177 -13.92 23.34 4.50
C MET A 177 -15.45 23.21 4.55
N ILE A 178 -15.95 21.99 4.57
CA ILE A 178 -17.39 21.69 4.65
C ILE A 178 -17.95 22.11 6.01
N SER A 179 -17.24 21.86 7.10
CA SER A 179 -17.70 22.15 8.47
C SER A 179 -17.89 23.65 8.75
N LYS A 180 -17.26 24.53 7.94
CA LYS A 180 -17.50 25.98 8.02
C LYS A 180 -18.90 26.41 7.59
N LYS A 181 -19.57 25.62 6.76
CA LYS A 181 -20.88 25.94 6.19
C LYS A 181 -21.99 24.98 6.64
N TYR A 182 -21.62 23.71 6.94
CA TYR A 182 -22.56 22.64 7.23
C TYR A 182 -22.14 21.88 8.48
N LYS A 183 -23.12 21.40 9.24
CA LYS A 183 -22.89 20.50 10.35
C LYS A 183 -22.57 19.10 9.80
N VAL A 184 -21.37 18.63 10.01
CA VAL A 184 -20.95 17.28 9.63
C VAL A 184 -21.50 16.30 10.67
N ALA A 185 -22.42 15.43 10.28
CA ALA A 185 -23.03 14.44 11.16
C ALA A 185 -22.20 13.13 11.20
N MET A 186 -21.65 12.71 10.05
CA MET A 186 -20.92 11.45 9.93
C MET A 186 -19.97 11.50 8.74
N THR A 187 -18.88 10.76 8.82
CA THR A 187 -17.97 10.47 7.71
C THR A 187 -18.04 8.97 7.39
N VAL A 188 -18.08 8.63 6.11
CA VAL A 188 -18.08 7.25 5.62
C VAL A 188 -16.79 6.99 4.86
N HIS A 189 -16.15 5.86 5.13
CA HIS A 189 -14.91 5.40 4.50
C HIS A 189 -15.16 4.24 3.55
#